data_215b890fc9d7c82bd9886b0d6f973ca7
#
_entry.id   215b890fc9d7c82bd9886b0d6f973ca7
#
_cell.length_a   1.000
_cell.length_b   1.000
_cell.length_c   1.000
_cell.angle_alpha   90.00
_cell.angle_beta   90.00
_cell.angle_gamma   90.00
#
_symmetry.space_group_name_H-M   'P 1'
#
loop_
_entity.id
_entity.type
_entity.pdbx_description
1 polymer ?
#
loop_
_entity_poly.entity_id
_entity_poly.type
_entity_poly.pdbx_seq_one_letter_code
_entity_poly.pdbx_strand_id
1 'polypeptide(L)'
;TNPLSEVTHKRRVSALGPGGLTRERAGFEVRDVHPTHYGRVCPIETPEGPNIGLINSLAIYARTNEYGFLETPYCKVVDQTVTDDVTYLSAIEEGKYVIAQANARVNNKGKLIDDLVSCRYQNEFTLSTPDKIDYIDIAPSQIVSVAASLIPFLEHDDANRALMGSNMQRQAVPTLQTETPLVGTGMERIVATDSGVVVIAQRSGVVNAVDSSRIVVKVDDKEVGASDSGVDIYNLVKYTRSNQNTTINQRPLVKVGDRIAKNDVLADGPSTDLGELALGRNVLIAFMPWHGYNFEDSILISERLVKDDVYTSIHIEELSCYARDTKLGSEDVTRDIPNVGESALSRLDESGIVYIGAEVEPGDILVGKVTPKGETQLTPEEKLLRAIFGEKASDVKDTSLKMPTGMSGTVIDVQVFTRDGVDKDTRALANEAGELAGIKKDLRDQQKIVEDDTYDRITRLLSGKVAEGGPGDLKAGDKVSRPYLQELPRDKWFEIRLRDESANTVLEGIRNHLQEQTRQFDEFFEEKRRKLEAGDDLSPGVLKMVKVFVAVKRRLQPGDKIAGRPGNKGVI
;
A
#
# COMPACT_ATOMS: atom_id res chain seq x y z
N THR A 1 4.32 -1.34 7.45
CA THR A 1 5.41 -0.34 7.34
C THR A 1 5.95 -0.28 5.92
N ASN A 2 6.22 -1.44 5.31
CA ASN A 2 6.77 -1.55 3.95
C ASN A 2 6.07 -2.69 3.18
N PRO A 3 6.22 -2.78 1.84
CA PRO A 3 5.60 -3.82 1.03
C PRO A 3 5.96 -5.24 1.45
N LEU A 4 7.20 -5.46 1.85
CA LEU A 4 7.68 -6.77 2.28
C LEU A 4 6.98 -7.24 3.56
N SER A 5 6.72 -6.35 4.52
CA SER A 5 5.96 -6.67 5.74
C SER A 5 4.57 -7.20 5.42
N GLU A 6 3.90 -6.62 4.44
CA GLU A 6 2.56 -7.05 4.03
C GLU A 6 2.59 -8.43 3.37
N VAL A 7 3.52 -8.65 2.44
CA VAL A 7 3.67 -9.95 1.75
C VAL A 7 4.00 -11.06 2.75
N THR A 8 4.96 -10.83 3.64
CA THR A 8 5.38 -11.83 4.64
C THR A 8 4.28 -12.11 5.66
N HIS A 9 3.49 -11.12 6.03
CA HIS A 9 2.35 -11.31 6.94
C HIS A 9 1.28 -12.23 6.35
N LYS A 10 0.97 -12.07 5.06
CA LYS A 10 0.00 -12.91 4.34
C LYS A 10 0.46 -14.36 4.16
N ARG A 11 1.75 -14.60 4.20
CA ARG A 11 2.39 -15.92 4.02
C ARG A 11 2.82 -16.58 5.32
N ARG A 12 2.31 -16.13 6.45
CA ARG A 12 2.68 -16.64 7.77
C ARG A 12 1.85 -17.84 8.17
N VAL A 13 2.52 -18.83 8.78
CA VAL A 13 1.92 -20.04 9.34
C VAL A 13 2.18 -20.07 10.84
N SER A 14 1.14 -20.21 11.64
CA SER A 14 1.22 -20.25 13.10
C SER A 14 0.75 -21.60 13.63
N ALA A 15 1.50 -22.14 14.59
CA ALA A 15 1.10 -23.31 15.36
C ALA A 15 0.23 -22.97 16.60
N LEU A 16 0.04 -21.68 16.87
CA LEU A 16 -0.73 -21.15 17.98
C LEU A 16 -2.21 -20.96 17.62
N GLY A 17 -3.06 -20.75 18.62
CA GLY A 17 -4.47 -20.42 18.42
C GLY A 17 -5.42 -21.55 18.75
N PRO A 18 -6.73 -21.42 18.42
CA PRO A 18 -7.73 -22.46 18.71
C PRO A 18 -7.39 -23.78 18.02
N GLY A 19 -7.33 -24.86 18.80
CA GLY A 19 -6.93 -26.18 18.32
C GLY A 19 -5.43 -26.39 18.13
N GLY A 20 -4.60 -25.35 18.40
CA GLY A 20 -3.15 -25.39 18.31
C GLY A 20 -2.45 -25.51 19.67
N LEU A 21 -1.14 -25.25 19.65
CA LEU A 21 -0.27 -25.30 20.82
C LEU A 21 -0.34 -23.99 21.63
N THR A 22 0.02 -24.07 22.91
CA THR A 22 0.33 -22.89 23.72
C THR A 22 1.85 -22.75 23.84
N ARG A 23 2.35 -21.53 24.01
CA ARG A 23 3.79 -21.24 24.13
C ARG A 23 4.48 -22.07 25.22
N GLU A 24 3.80 -22.22 26.36
CA GLU A 24 4.33 -22.92 27.55
C GLU A 24 4.38 -24.43 27.36
N ARG A 25 3.47 -25.00 26.54
CA ARG A 25 3.38 -26.43 26.28
C ARG A 25 4.22 -26.89 25.09
N ALA A 26 4.74 -25.94 24.30
CA ALA A 26 5.56 -26.26 23.14
C ALA A 26 6.98 -26.64 23.57
N GLY A 27 7.36 -27.88 23.38
CA GLY A 27 8.72 -28.38 23.57
C GLY A 27 9.66 -28.02 22.40
N PHE A 28 10.90 -28.46 22.46
CA PHE A 28 11.89 -28.25 21.39
C PHE A 28 11.50 -28.99 20.10
N GLU A 29 10.90 -30.16 20.18
CA GLU A 29 10.57 -31.00 19.02
C GLU A 29 9.66 -30.29 18.01
N VAL A 30 8.68 -29.50 18.49
CA VAL A 30 7.74 -28.77 17.63
C VAL A 30 8.33 -27.46 17.09
N ARG A 31 9.44 -27.00 17.65
CA ARG A 31 10.16 -25.77 17.26
C ARG A 31 11.30 -26.02 16.30
N ASP A 32 11.77 -27.27 16.22
CA ASP A 32 12.90 -27.66 15.37
C ASP A 32 12.50 -27.75 13.90
N VAL A 33 13.48 -27.60 13.03
CA VAL A 33 13.31 -27.79 11.58
C VAL A 33 13.21 -29.27 11.28
N HIS A 34 12.13 -29.69 10.65
CA HIS A 34 11.91 -31.06 10.25
C HIS A 34 12.26 -31.26 8.75
N PRO A 35 12.80 -32.40 8.32
CA PRO A 35 13.08 -32.66 6.90
C PRO A 35 11.90 -32.45 5.95
N THR A 36 10.67 -32.66 6.41
CA THR A 36 9.44 -32.39 5.64
C THR A 36 9.16 -30.91 5.39
N HIS A 37 9.87 -30.01 6.06
CA HIS A 37 9.79 -28.56 5.82
C HIS A 37 10.46 -28.14 4.50
N TYR A 38 11.26 -28.99 3.89
CA TYR A 38 11.98 -28.70 2.66
C TYR A 38 11.02 -28.24 1.54
N GLY A 39 11.25 -27.02 1.04
CA GLY A 39 10.43 -26.40 0.02
C GLY A 39 9.01 -25.97 0.45
N ARG A 40 8.62 -26.18 1.70
CA ARG A 40 7.29 -25.86 2.25
C ARG A 40 7.32 -24.75 3.27
N VAL A 41 8.23 -24.86 4.24
CA VAL A 41 8.39 -23.90 5.34
C VAL A 41 9.84 -23.45 5.38
N CYS A 42 10.07 -22.12 5.45
CA CYS A 42 11.40 -21.56 5.53
C CYS A 42 12.09 -21.96 6.85
N PRO A 43 13.32 -22.48 6.81
CA PRO A 43 14.07 -22.84 8.02
C PRO A 43 14.68 -21.64 8.75
N ILE A 44 14.71 -20.46 8.11
CA ILE A 44 15.42 -19.27 8.59
C ILE A 44 14.44 -18.26 9.19
N GLU A 45 13.36 -17.92 8.49
CA GLU A 45 12.44 -16.87 8.91
C GLU A 45 11.49 -17.34 10.00
N THR A 46 11.80 -16.98 11.24
CA THR A 46 10.97 -17.21 12.42
C THR A 46 11.18 -16.06 13.42
N PRO A 47 10.23 -15.72 14.29
CA PRO A 47 10.46 -14.74 15.34
C PRO A 47 11.59 -15.16 16.29
N GLU A 48 12.25 -14.18 16.87
CA GLU A 48 13.14 -14.35 18.00
C GLU A 48 12.33 -14.34 19.31
N GLY A 49 12.71 -15.16 20.28
CA GLY A 49 12.06 -15.19 21.59
C GLY A 49 11.06 -16.33 21.79
N PRO A 50 9.99 -16.15 22.58
CA PRO A 50 9.09 -17.24 23.01
C PRO A 50 8.37 -17.97 21.88
N ASN A 51 8.20 -17.32 20.75
CA ASN A 51 7.48 -17.86 19.59
C ASN A 51 8.40 -18.50 18.54
N ILE A 52 9.67 -18.67 18.83
CA ILE A 52 10.64 -19.27 17.90
C ILE A 52 10.17 -20.67 17.48
N GLY A 53 10.18 -20.93 16.18
CA GLY A 53 9.75 -22.20 15.59
C GLY A 53 8.24 -22.46 15.62
N LEU A 54 7.44 -21.67 16.33
CA LEU A 54 5.97 -21.79 16.37
C LEU A 54 5.28 -20.93 15.32
N ILE A 55 5.89 -19.84 14.93
CA ILE A 55 5.42 -18.97 13.85
C ILE A 55 6.46 -19.01 12.75
N ASN A 56 6.08 -19.54 11.60
CA ASN A 56 6.95 -19.74 10.45
C ASN A 56 6.38 -19.05 9.21
N SER A 57 7.19 -18.95 8.17
CA SER A 57 6.77 -18.42 6.88
C SER A 57 6.81 -19.52 5.82
N LEU A 58 5.88 -19.48 4.87
CA LEU A 58 5.87 -20.38 3.72
C LEU A 58 7.09 -20.12 2.84
N ALA A 59 7.66 -21.19 2.28
CA ALA A 59 8.66 -21.08 1.23
C ALA A 59 8.06 -20.46 -0.04
N ILE A 60 8.92 -19.92 -0.91
CA ILE A 60 8.49 -19.12 -2.08
C ILE A 60 7.47 -19.86 -2.95
N TYR A 61 7.72 -21.14 -3.27
CA TYR A 61 6.88 -21.93 -4.17
C TYR A 61 5.86 -22.82 -3.47
N ALA A 62 5.80 -22.78 -2.14
CA ALA A 62 4.86 -23.57 -1.36
C ALA A 62 3.41 -23.11 -1.58
N ARG A 63 2.51 -24.05 -1.71
CA ARG A 63 1.06 -23.84 -1.74
C ARG A 63 0.33 -24.87 -0.89
N THR A 64 -0.93 -24.62 -0.58
CA THR A 64 -1.81 -25.56 0.09
C THR A 64 -2.64 -26.32 -0.95
N ASN A 65 -2.86 -27.63 -0.72
CA ASN A 65 -3.78 -28.40 -1.51
C ASN A 65 -5.22 -28.31 -1.01
N GLU A 66 -6.15 -29.00 -1.65
CA GLU A 66 -7.58 -29.02 -1.28
C GLU A 66 -7.83 -29.52 0.16
N TYR A 67 -6.93 -30.33 0.71
CA TYR A 67 -7.00 -30.90 2.06
C TYR A 67 -6.26 -30.04 3.10
N GLY A 68 -5.61 -28.96 2.70
CA GLY A 68 -4.84 -28.08 3.59
C GLY A 68 -3.40 -28.51 3.83
N PHE A 69 -2.89 -29.55 3.14
CA PHE A 69 -1.46 -29.91 3.20
C PHE A 69 -0.61 -29.00 2.33
N LEU A 70 0.63 -28.76 2.78
CA LEU A 70 1.59 -28.00 2.02
C LEU A 70 2.22 -28.85 0.93
N GLU A 71 2.27 -28.33 -0.29
CA GLU A 71 2.88 -28.92 -1.46
C GLU A 71 4.00 -28.03 -1.99
N THR A 72 4.99 -28.67 -2.57
CA THR A 72 6.11 -27.99 -3.24
C THR A 72 6.28 -28.54 -4.66
N PRO A 73 6.67 -27.71 -5.63
CA PRO A 73 6.80 -28.15 -7.02
C PRO A 73 8.16 -28.79 -7.28
N TYR A 74 8.14 -29.78 -8.17
CA TYR A 74 9.32 -30.46 -8.70
C TYR A 74 9.18 -30.68 -10.19
N CYS A 75 10.30 -30.64 -10.93
CA CYS A 75 10.33 -31.03 -12.34
C CYS A 75 10.53 -32.53 -12.47
N LYS A 76 9.74 -33.16 -13.33
CA LYS A 76 9.86 -34.60 -13.60
C LYS A 76 11.10 -34.89 -14.44
N VAL A 77 11.81 -35.95 -14.09
CA VAL A 77 12.96 -36.47 -14.84
C VAL A 77 12.56 -37.75 -15.54
N VAL A 78 12.76 -37.82 -16.85
CA VAL A 78 12.49 -39.01 -17.68
C VAL A 78 13.75 -39.35 -18.46
N ASP A 79 14.21 -40.59 -18.38
CA ASP A 79 15.42 -41.06 -19.06
C ASP A 79 16.63 -40.14 -18.90
N GLN A 80 16.94 -39.77 -17.63
CA GLN A 80 18.02 -38.86 -17.25
C GLN A 80 17.87 -37.43 -17.78
N THR A 81 16.74 -37.08 -18.37
CA THR A 81 16.48 -35.76 -18.94
C THR A 81 15.41 -35.05 -18.11
N VAL A 82 15.72 -33.82 -17.71
CA VAL A 82 14.76 -32.94 -17.00
C VAL A 82 13.71 -32.46 -17.99
N THR A 83 12.44 -32.63 -17.65
CA THR A 83 11.31 -32.18 -18.45
C THR A 83 10.76 -30.85 -17.86
N ASP A 84 9.98 -30.14 -18.67
CA ASP A 84 9.27 -28.92 -18.21
C ASP A 84 7.94 -29.25 -17.48
N ASP A 85 7.69 -30.55 -17.24
CA ASP A 85 6.49 -31.01 -16.52
C ASP A 85 6.69 -30.81 -15.00
N VAL A 86 5.92 -29.87 -14.45
CA VAL A 86 6.00 -29.49 -13.03
C VAL A 86 4.89 -30.17 -12.26
N THR A 87 5.27 -30.97 -11.26
CA THR A 87 4.34 -31.68 -10.39
C THR A 87 4.47 -31.18 -8.96
N TYR A 88 3.35 -30.87 -8.32
CA TYR A 88 3.31 -30.52 -6.91
C TYR A 88 3.14 -31.78 -6.06
N LEU A 89 4.05 -31.97 -5.12
CA LEU A 89 4.06 -33.13 -4.23
C LEU A 89 3.91 -32.71 -2.76
N SER A 90 3.06 -33.45 -2.04
CA SER A 90 2.99 -33.37 -0.58
C SER A 90 4.15 -34.13 0.06
N ALA A 91 4.38 -33.91 1.36
CA ALA A 91 5.49 -34.59 2.08
C ALA A 91 5.37 -36.13 2.06
N ILE A 92 4.15 -36.66 2.07
CA ILE A 92 3.90 -38.12 2.02
C ILE A 92 4.24 -38.67 0.65
N GLU A 93 3.86 -37.99 -0.42
CA GLU A 93 4.15 -38.38 -1.79
C GLU A 93 5.62 -38.27 -2.13
N GLU A 94 6.27 -37.21 -1.67
CA GLU A 94 7.69 -36.95 -1.86
C GLU A 94 8.58 -38.08 -1.33
N GLY A 95 8.24 -38.67 -0.19
CA GLY A 95 9.00 -39.77 0.41
C GLY A 95 9.09 -41.05 -0.46
N LYS A 96 8.28 -41.15 -1.50
CA LYS A 96 8.28 -42.31 -2.41
C LYS A 96 9.28 -42.17 -3.56
N TYR A 97 9.76 -40.97 -3.83
CA TYR A 97 10.55 -40.65 -5.02
C TYR A 97 11.97 -40.22 -4.65
N VAL A 98 12.90 -40.43 -5.58
CA VAL A 98 14.27 -39.92 -5.49
C VAL A 98 14.31 -38.56 -6.16
N ILE A 99 14.64 -37.54 -5.40
CA ILE A 99 14.59 -36.14 -5.85
C ILE A 99 16.01 -35.56 -5.84
N ALA A 100 16.49 -35.13 -7.01
CA ALA A 100 17.78 -34.48 -7.14
C ALA A 100 17.73 -33.03 -6.66
N GLN A 101 18.85 -32.51 -6.20
CA GLN A 101 18.99 -31.09 -5.84
C GLN A 101 19.07 -30.21 -7.09
N ALA A 102 18.64 -28.96 -6.97
CA ALA A 102 18.63 -28.00 -8.07
C ALA A 102 20.02 -27.66 -8.65
N ASN A 103 21.09 -27.88 -7.87
CA ASN A 103 22.47 -27.63 -8.28
C ASN A 103 23.09 -28.76 -9.14
N ALA A 104 22.34 -29.83 -9.43
CA ALA A 104 22.78 -30.90 -10.33
C ALA A 104 23.13 -30.32 -11.71
N ARG A 105 24.29 -30.71 -12.25
CA ARG A 105 24.74 -30.24 -13.57
C ARG A 105 23.93 -30.88 -14.69
N VAL A 106 23.39 -30.04 -15.54
CA VAL A 106 22.55 -30.44 -16.68
C VAL A 106 23.15 -29.85 -17.95
N ASN A 107 23.16 -30.60 -19.04
CA ASN A 107 23.60 -30.10 -20.33
C ASN A 107 22.52 -29.24 -21.02
N ASN A 108 22.85 -28.60 -22.15
CA ASN A 108 21.91 -27.76 -22.92
C ASN A 108 20.67 -28.49 -23.43
N LYS A 109 20.64 -29.83 -23.38
CA LYS A 109 19.50 -30.66 -23.76
C LYS A 109 18.69 -31.14 -22.55
N GLY A 110 19.00 -30.65 -21.33
CA GLY A 110 18.32 -31.08 -20.14
C GLY A 110 18.81 -32.38 -19.50
N LYS A 111 19.85 -33.04 -20.05
CA LYS A 111 20.35 -34.33 -19.55
C LYS A 111 21.34 -34.11 -18.39
N LEU A 112 21.20 -34.90 -17.33
CA LEU A 112 22.15 -34.95 -16.20
C LEU A 112 23.52 -35.43 -16.68
N ILE A 113 24.59 -34.77 -16.25
CA ILE A 113 25.96 -35.00 -16.71
C ILE A 113 26.72 -35.90 -15.72
N ASP A 114 26.48 -35.73 -14.42
CA ASP A 114 27.26 -36.38 -13.38
C ASP A 114 26.88 -37.85 -13.22
N ASP A 115 27.88 -38.71 -12.99
CA ASP A 115 27.67 -40.14 -12.73
C ASP A 115 27.00 -40.40 -11.38
N LEU A 116 27.22 -39.52 -10.40
CA LEU A 116 26.59 -39.54 -9.10
C LEU A 116 26.03 -38.15 -8.79
N VAL A 117 24.72 -38.09 -8.55
CA VAL A 117 23.99 -36.86 -8.24
C VAL A 117 23.55 -36.88 -6.80
N SER A 118 23.73 -35.75 -6.11
CA SER A 118 23.16 -35.56 -4.79
C SER A 118 21.66 -35.54 -4.85
N CYS A 119 21.01 -36.42 -4.11
CA CYS A 119 19.57 -36.53 -4.10
C CYS A 119 19.05 -36.77 -2.68
N ARG A 120 17.75 -36.70 -2.55
CA ARG A 120 17.01 -36.90 -1.32
C ARG A 120 16.03 -38.04 -1.51
N TYR A 121 16.08 -39.01 -0.61
CA TYR A 121 15.18 -40.15 -0.58
C TYR A 121 14.79 -40.47 0.86
N GLN A 122 13.49 -40.63 1.13
CA GLN A 122 12.96 -40.90 2.48
C GLN A 122 13.52 -39.96 3.57
N ASN A 123 13.60 -38.66 3.27
CA ASN A 123 14.14 -37.62 4.13
C ASN A 123 15.66 -37.70 4.43
N GLU A 124 16.38 -38.55 3.75
CA GLU A 124 17.83 -38.67 3.86
C GLU A 124 18.53 -38.17 2.60
N PHE A 125 19.70 -37.53 2.78
CA PHE A 125 20.55 -37.11 1.67
C PHE A 125 21.46 -38.27 1.25
N THR A 126 21.32 -38.67 -0.02
CA THR A 126 22.06 -39.77 -0.61
C THR A 126 22.66 -39.39 -1.96
N LEU A 127 23.59 -40.18 -2.44
CA LEU A 127 24.11 -40.10 -3.79
C LEU A 127 23.46 -41.23 -4.64
N SER A 128 22.89 -40.89 -5.76
CA SER A 128 22.26 -41.87 -6.66
C SER A 128 22.74 -41.67 -8.10
N THR A 129 22.65 -42.73 -8.89
CA THR A 129 22.90 -42.66 -10.32
C THR A 129 21.75 -41.93 -11.03
N PRO A 130 22.01 -41.24 -12.15
CA PRO A 130 20.97 -40.49 -12.88
C PRO A 130 19.74 -41.32 -13.28
N ASP A 131 19.89 -42.62 -13.47
CA ASP A 131 18.80 -43.53 -13.86
C ASP A 131 17.72 -43.71 -12.81
N LYS A 132 18.04 -43.45 -11.54
CA LYS A 132 17.14 -43.63 -10.41
C LYS A 132 16.44 -42.36 -9.97
N ILE A 133 16.72 -41.23 -10.62
CA ILE A 133 16.17 -39.94 -10.26
C ILE A 133 14.80 -39.77 -10.90
N ASP A 134 13.77 -39.54 -10.09
CA ASP A 134 12.40 -39.31 -10.51
C ASP A 134 12.05 -37.86 -10.74
N TYR A 135 12.57 -36.99 -9.85
CA TYR A 135 12.31 -35.54 -9.85
C TYR A 135 13.57 -34.73 -9.54
N ILE A 136 13.53 -33.47 -9.89
CA ILE A 136 14.56 -32.49 -9.55
C ILE A 136 13.92 -31.23 -8.98
N ASP A 137 14.58 -30.56 -8.03
CA ASP A 137 14.13 -29.28 -7.51
C ASP A 137 14.10 -28.22 -8.60
N ILE A 138 13.13 -27.29 -8.53
CA ILE A 138 12.98 -26.23 -9.53
C ILE A 138 14.11 -25.21 -9.42
N ALA A 139 14.42 -24.74 -8.20
CA ALA A 139 15.44 -23.75 -7.94
C ALA A 139 16.05 -23.90 -6.55
N PRO A 140 17.29 -23.46 -6.30
CA PRO A 140 17.89 -23.46 -4.97
C PRO A 140 17.12 -22.58 -3.96
N SER A 141 16.48 -21.51 -4.43
CA SER A 141 15.66 -20.60 -3.61
C SER A 141 14.34 -21.22 -3.12
N GLN A 142 14.03 -22.44 -3.55
CA GLN A 142 12.81 -23.15 -3.15
C GLN A 142 12.66 -23.38 -1.66
N ILE A 143 13.78 -23.45 -0.92
CA ILE A 143 13.81 -23.72 0.53
C ILE A 143 13.45 -22.51 1.38
N VAL A 144 13.69 -21.31 0.90
CA VAL A 144 13.61 -20.08 1.70
C VAL A 144 12.30 -19.32 1.47
N SER A 145 11.95 -18.48 2.44
CA SER A 145 10.82 -17.55 2.34
C SER A 145 11.16 -16.33 1.48
N VAL A 146 10.16 -15.52 1.21
CA VAL A 146 10.33 -14.28 0.43
C VAL A 146 11.33 -13.33 1.08
N ALA A 147 11.24 -13.09 2.39
CA ALA A 147 12.17 -12.20 3.08
C ALA A 147 13.61 -12.73 3.07
N ALA A 148 13.80 -14.02 3.31
CA ALA A 148 15.12 -14.63 3.28
C ALA A 148 15.72 -14.66 1.86
N SER A 149 14.90 -14.77 0.83
CA SER A 149 15.36 -14.77 -0.57
C SER A 149 15.88 -13.42 -1.05
N LEU A 150 15.56 -12.34 -0.35
CA LEU A 150 16.07 -10.99 -0.65
C LEU A 150 17.47 -10.72 -0.10
N ILE A 151 18.02 -11.62 0.72
CA ILE A 151 19.36 -11.49 1.28
C ILE A 151 20.39 -11.94 0.23
N PRO A 152 21.26 -11.05 -0.25
CA PRO A 152 22.31 -11.45 -1.18
C PRO A 152 23.36 -12.31 -0.46
N PHE A 153 23.91 -13.29 -1.18
CA PHE A 153 24.90 -14.24 -0.65
C PHE A 153 24.46 -14.97 0.61
N LEU A 154 23.19 -15.32 0.69
CA LEU A 154 22.59 -15.99 1.84
C LEU A 154 23.32 -17.29 2.23
N GLU A 155 23.83 -18.04 1.25
CA GLU A 155 24.57 -19.27 1.42
C GLU A 155 25.89 -19.11 2.19
N HIS A 156 26.42 -17.90 2.30
CA HIS A 156 27.63 -17.57 3.03
C HIS A 156 27.37 -17.05 4.44
N ASP A 157 26.12 -16.83 4.81
CA ASP A 157 25.70 -16.30 6.10
C ASP A 157 25.34 -17.42 7.09
N ASP A 158 25.66 -17.20 8.36
CA ASP A 158 25.16 -18.06 9.43
C ASP A 158 23.64 -17.94 9.57
N ALA A 159 22.96 -19.06 9.84
CA ALA A 159 21.51 -19.12 9.95
C ALA A 159 20.94 -18.13 10.98
N ASN A 160 21.63 -17.94 12.12
CA ASN A 160 21.21 -17.01 13.16
C ASN A 160 21.21 -15.55 12.65
N ARG A 161 22.25 -15.19 11.89
CA ARG A 161 22.34 -13.84 11.30
C ARG A 161 21.37 -13.62 10.16
N ALA A 162 21.13 -14.62 9.34
CA ALA A 162 20.11 -14.59 8.29
C ALA A 162 18.70 -14.44 8.90
N LEU A 163 18.41 -15.11 10.01
CA LEU A 163 17.16 -14.95 10.77
C LEU A 163 16.98 -13.50 11.23
N MET A 164 18.00 -12.90 11.82
CA MET A 164 17.97 -11.50 12.25
C MET A 164 17.78 -10.56 11.05
N GLY A 165 18.51 -10.79 9.96
CA GLY A 165 18.42 -10.01 8.73
C GLY A 165 17.03 -10.05 8.10
N SER A 166 16.44 -11.22 7.95
CA SER A 166 15.08 -11.37 7.40
C SER A 166 14.02 -10.69 8.27
N ASN A 167 14.15 -10.77 9.59
CA ASN A 167 13.25 -10.08 10.52
C ASN A 167 13.40 -8.55 10.45
N MET A 168 14.63 -8.04 10.35
CA MET A 168 14.89 -6.60 10.27
C MET A 168 14.45 -5.98 8.95
N GLN A 169 14.54 -6.68 7.83
CA GLN A 169 14.00 -6.21 6.54
C GLN A 169 12.51 -5.87 6.62
N ARG A 170 11.73 -6.63 7.39
CA ARG A 170 10.31 -6.37 7.59
C ARG A 170 10.01 -5.12 8.42
N GLN A 171 10.99 -4.64 9.19
CA GLN A 171 10.87 -3.46 10.06
C GLN A 171 11.39 -2.17 9.39
N ALA A 172 11.89 -2.25 8.16
CA ALA A 172 12.42 -1.11 7.45
C ALA A 172 11.34 -0.02 7.25
N VAL A 173 11.68 1.21 7.59
CA VAL A 173 10.80 2.37 7.42
C VAL A 173 10.98 2.96 6.02
N PRO A 174 9.89 3.28 5.29
CA PRO A 174 9.98 3.96 4.00
C PRO A 174 10.68 5.31 4.15
N THR A 175 11.73 5.52 3.40
CA THR A 175 12.47 6.79 3.36
C THR A 175 11.87 7.75 2.34
N LEU A 176 12.16 9.04 2.49
CA LEU A 176 11.71 10.07 1.55
C LEU A 176 12.22 9.84 0.13
N GLN A 177 13.49 9.46 0.03
CA GLN A 177 14.13 9.05 -1.21
C GLN A 177 14.60 7.61 -1.07
N THR A 178 14.11 6.76 -1.95
CA THR A 178 14.49 5.34 -2.02
C THR A 178 15.50 5.12 -3.14
N GLU A 179 16.29 4.07 -3.01
CA GLU A 179 17.29 3.69 -4.00
C GLU A 179 17.33 2.18 -4.11
N THR A 180 17.33 1.66 -5.33
CA THR A 180 17.48 0.23 -5.57
C THR A 180 18.83 -0.27 -5.05
N PRO A 181 18.89 -1.46 -4.44
CA PRO A 181 20.15 -2.01 -3.99
C PRO A 181 21.09 -2.29 -5.18
N LEU A 182 22.38 -1.95 -5.02
CA LEU A 182 23.39 -2.23 -6.04
C LEU A 182 23.60 -3.74 -6.27
N VAL A 183 23.43 -4.52 -5.21
CA VAL A 183 23.49 -5.99 -5.27
C VAL A 183 22.13 -6.54 -4.89
N GLY A 184 21.47 -7.21 -5.82
CA GLY A 184 20.15 -7.79 -5.65
C GLY A 184 20.12 -9.28 -5.94
N THR A 185 19.00 -9.90 -5.64
CA THR A 185 18.77 -11.35 -5.86
C THR A 185 17.81 -11.62 -7.02
N GLY A 186 17.21 -10.59 -7.62
CA GLY A 186 16.18 -10.70 -8.65
C GLY A 186 14.75 -10.85 -8.12
N MET A 187 14.58 -11.08 -6.83
CA MET A 187 13.24 -11.16 -6.20
C MET A 187 12.62 -9.80 -5.92
N GLU A 188 13.39 -8.74 -5.91
CA GLU A 188 12.95 -7.38 -5.57
C GLU A 188 11.80 -6.91 -6.48
N ARG A 189 11.92 -7.15 -7.78
CA ARG A 189 10.89 -6.76 -8.75
C ARG A 189 9.60 -7.52 -8.55
N ILE A 190 9.69 -8.82 -8.33
CA ILE A 190 8.52 -9.70 -8.11
C ILE A 190 7.79 -9.31 -6.84
N VAL A 191 8.54 -9.07 -5.76
CA VAL A 191 7.95 -8.65 -4.47
C VAL A 191 7.25 -7.30 -4.60
N ALA A 192 7.86 -6.33 -5.29
CA ALA A 192 7.27 -5.02 -5.50
C ALA A 192 5.95 -5.10 -6.29
N THR A 193 5.92 -5.87 -7.38
CA THR A 193 4.71 -6.02 -8.21
C THR A 193 3.61 -6.80 -7.50
N ASP A 194 3.94 -7.89 -6.83
CA ASP A 194 2.96 -8.75 -6.15
C ASP A 194 2.41 -8.15 -4.86
N SER A 195 3.13 -7.24 -4.23
CA SER A 195 2.66 -6.52 -3.03
C SER A 195 1.50 -5.57 -3.30
N GLY A 196 1.30 -5.16 -4.56
CA GLY A 196 0.25 -4.23 -4.96
C GLY A 196 0.48 -2.77 -4.58
N VAL A 197 1.68 -2.40 -4.09
CA VAL A 197 2.03 -0.99 -3.79
C VAL A 197 2.42 -0.21 -5.03
N VAL A 198 2.89 -0.88 -6.07
CA VAL A 198 3.15 -0.28 -7.38
C VAL A 198 1.92 -0.41 -8.27
N VAL A 199 1.71 0.58 -9.10
CA VAL A 199 0.63 0.56 -10.10
C VAL A 199 1.16 -0.12 -11.36
N ILE A 200 0.48 -1.19 -11.78
CA ILE A 200 0.82 -1.96 -12.97
C ILE A 200 -0.24 -1.78 -14.06
N ALA A 201 0.18 -1.81 -15.32
CA ALA A 201 -0.71 -1.74 -16.46
C ALA A 201 -1.56 -3.01 -16.61
N GLN A 202 -2.87 -2.85 -16.67
CA GLN A 202 -3.80 -3.97 -16.88
C GLN A 202 -3.87 -4.40 -18.34
N ARG A 203 -3.74 -3.44 -19.27
CA ARG A 203 -3.77 -3.64 -20.72
C ARG A 203 -2.63 -2.87 -21.39
N SER A 204 -2.28 -3.30 -22.59
CA SER A 204 -1.25 -2.63 -23.40
C SER A 204 -1.81 -1.35 -24.03
N GLY A 205 -0.97 -0.35 -24.19
CA GLY A 205 -1.40 0.91 -24.78
C GLY A 205 -0.33 2.00 -24.82
N VAL A 206 -0.79 3.23 -24.98
CA VAL A 206 0.04 4.43 -24.99
C VAL A 206 -0.44 5.38 -23.89
N VAL A 207 0.49 5.94 -23.15
CA VAL A 207 0.20 6.91 -22.10
C VAL A 207 -0.28 8.21 -22.72
N ASN A 208 -1.52 8.61 -22.45
CA ASN A 208 -2.15 9.80 -23.00
C ASN A 208 -1.95 11.04 -22.13
N ALA A 209 -2.11 10.88 -20.81
CA ALA A 209 -1.91 11.96 -19.85
C ALA A 209 -1.31 11.42 -18.55
N VAL A 210 -0.46 12.23 -17.91
CA VAL A 210 0.13 11.94 -16.61
C VAL A 210 0.08 13.20 -15.77
N ASP A 211 -0.46 13.07 -14.58
CA ASP A 211 -0.30 14.07 -13.53
C ASP A 211 0.07 13.42 -12.20
N SER A 212 0.18 14.19 -11.13
CA SER A 212 0.57 13.66 -9.81
C SER A 212 -0.45 12.72 -9.20
N SER A 213 -1.71 12.82 -9.58
CA SER A 213 -2.84 12.06 -9.01
C SER A 213 -3.38 10.98 -9.93
N ARG A 214 -3.03 11.01 -11.22
CA ARG A 214 -3.69 10.18 -12.23
C ARG A 214 -2.79 9.89 -13.42
N ILE A 215 -2.88 8.67 -13.93
CA ILE A 215 -2.29 8.24 -15.20
C ILE A 215 -3.42 7.77 -16.11
N VAL A 216 -3.47 8.28 -17.32
CA VAL A 216 -4.44 7.90 -18.33
C VAL A 216 -3.74 7.18 -19.46
N VAL A 217 -4.15 5.95 -19.72
CA VAL A 217 -3.59 5.10 -20.77
C VAL A 217 -4.65 4.85 -21.82
N LYS A 218 -4.32 5.15 -23.06
CA LYS A 218 -5.14 4.78 -24.21
C LYS A 218 -4.79 3.36 -24.63
N VAL A 219 -5.73 2.46 -24.49
CA VAL A 219 -5.56 1.03 -24.76
C VAL A 219 -5.45 0.76 -26.25
N ASP A 220 -4.64 -0.23 -26.63
CA ASP A 220 -4.52 -0.67 -28.02
C ASP A 220 -5.84 -1.23 -28.52
N ASP A 221 -6.27 -0.85 -29.72
CA ASP A 221 -7.57 -1.22 -30.32
C ASP A 221 -7.81 -2.75 -30.39
N LYS A 222 -6.76 -3.55 -30.34
CA LYS A 222 -6.84 -5.03 -30.35
C LYS A 222 -7.33 -5.61 -29.02
N GLU A 223 -7.10 -4.92 -27.91
CA GLU A 223 -7.48 -5.35 -26.57
C GLU A 223 -8.80 -4.73 -26.09
N VAL A 224 -9.37 -3.81 -26.88
CA VAL A 224 -10.64 -3.14 -26.55
C VAL A 224 -11.80 -3.93 -27.10
N GLY A 225 -12.68 -4.45 -26.23
CA GLY A 225 -13.95 -5.05 -26.60
C GLY A 225 -14.95 -4.03 -27.17
N ALA A 226 -15.99 -4.50 -27.83
CA ALA A 226 -17.02 -3.65 -28.39
C ALA A 226 -17.73 -2.78 -27.31
N SER A 227 -17.86 -3.30 -26.11
CA SER A 227 -18.53 -2.67 -24.97
C SER A 227 -17.57 -2.14 -23.90
N ASP A 228 -16.25 -2.12 -24.15
CA ASP A 228 -15.25 -1.67 -23.19
C ASP A 228 -14.84 -0.21 -23.43
N SER A 229 -14.39 0.44 -22.35
CA SER A 229 -13.70 1.72 -22.46
C SER A 229 -12.36 1.54 -23.19
N GLY A 230 -12.06 2.44 -24.11
CA GLY A 230 -10.76 2.49 -24.79
C GLY A 230 -9.66 3.14 -23.93
N VAL A 231 -9.96 3.54 -22.70
CA VAL A 231 -9.04 4.23 -21.81
C VAL A 231 -9.05 3.57 -20.44
N ASP A 232 -7.86 3.35 -19.90
CA ASP A 232 -7.65 2.95 -18.51
C ASP A 232 -7.20 4.17 -17.70
N ILE A 233 -7.88 4.42 -16.57
CA ILE A 233 -7.56 5.51 -15.66
C ILE A 233 -7.00 4.90 -14.37
N TYR A 234 -5.75 5.23 -14.05
CA TYR A 234 -5.07 4.80 -12.83
C TYR A 234 -4.97 5.97 -11.87
N ASN A 235 -5.71 5.91 -10.78
CA ASN A 235 -5.64 6.91 -9.72
C ASN A 235 -4.49 6.56 -8.76
N LEU A 236 -3.65 7.55 -8.46
CA LEU A 236 -2.50 7.39 -7.59
C LEU A 236 -2.85 7.79 -6.15
N VAL A 237 -2.41 6.99 -5.20
CA VAL A 237 -2.55 7.30 -3.78
C VAL A 237 -1.48 8.31 -3.39
N LYS A 238 -1.90 9.43 -2.80
CA LYS A 238 -1.02 10.53 -2.43
C LYS A 238 -1.06 10.79 -0.92
N TYR A 239 0.10 10.65 -0.27
CA TYR A 239 0.34 11.04 1.13
C TYR A 239 -0.73 10.56 2.12
N THR A 240 -1.18 9.33 1.99
CA THR A 240 -2.11 8.72 2.94
C THR A 240 -1.36 8.08 4.11
N ARG A 241 -1.99 8.05 5.26
CA ARG A 241 -1.45 7.41 6.46
C ARG A 241 -1.60 5.89 6.36
N SER A 242 -0.52 5.16 6.64
CA SER A 242 -0.57 3.70 6.87
C SER A 242 -0.98 3.38 8.32
N ASN A 243 -1.27 2.10 8.59
CA ASN A 243 -1.59 1.65 9.95
C ASN A 243 -0.46 1.88 10.97
N GLN A 244 0.78 1.98 10.52
CA GLN A 244 1.97 2.25 11.34
C GLN A 244 2.43 3.71 11.27
N ASN A 245 1.55 4.63 10.90
CA ASN A 245 1.80 6.06 10.77
C ASN A 245 2.83 6.45 9.68
N THR A 246 3.24 5.52 8.84
CA THR A 246 4.11 5.81 7.70
C THR A 246 3.31 6.41 6.54
N THR A 247 3.99 7.09 5.64
CA THR A 247 3.36 7.73 4.48
C THR A 247 3.30 6.77 3.30
N ILE A 248 2.12 6.66 2.70
CA ILE A 248 1.91 5.99 1.42
C ILE A 248 1.79 7.05 0.35
N ASN A 249 2.72 7.06 -0.59
CA ASN A 249 2.74 7.98 -1.72
C ASN A 249 3.18 7.27 -2.98
N GLN A 250 2.38 7.38 -4.05
CA GLN A 250 2.70 6.81 -5.34
C GLN A 250 3.20 7.90 -6.30
N ARG A 251 4.28 7.60 -7.02
CA ARG A 251 4.90 8.51 -7.99
C ARG A 251 4.86 7.91 -9.38
N PRO A 252 4.39 8.63 -10.41
CA PRO A 252 4.41 8.13 -11.78
C PRO A 252 5.85 8.00 -12.29
N LEU A 253 6.11 6.92 -13.02
CA LEU A 253 7.39 6.66 -13.70
C LEU A 253 7.32 6.97 -15.20
N VAL A 254 6.14 6.85 -15.78
CA VAL A 254 5.90 6.98 -17.21
C VAL A 254 5.70 8.44 -17.61
N LYS A 255 5.98 8.73 -18.88
CA LYS A 255 5.75 10.04 -19.50
C LYS A 255 4.67 9.94 -20.57
N VAL A 256 4.08 11.09 -20.91
CA VAL A 256 3.12 11.17 -22.01
C VAL A 256 3.78 10.72 -23.31
N GLY A 257 3.10 9.80 -24.01
CA GLY A 257 3.57 9.21 -25.27
C GLY A 257 4.35 7.90 -25.12
N ASP A 258 4.67 7.46 -23.90
CA ASP A 258 5.32 6.18 -23.68
C ASP A 258 4.40 5.02 -24.07
N ARG A 259 4.96 4.02 -24.73
CA ARG A 259 4.26 2.78 -25.04
C ARG A 259 4.48 1.80 -23.90
N ILE A 260 3.39 1.24 -23.39
CA ILE A 260 3.40 0.28 -22.30
C ILE A 260 2.82 -1.06 -22.74
N ALA A 261 3.35 -2.12 -22.18
CA ALA A 261 2.81 -3.46 -22.29
C ALA A 261 2.00 -3.82 -21.04
N LYS A 262 1.18 -4.86 -21.14
CA LYS A 262 0.49 -5.43 -19.98
C LYS A 262 1.51 -5.84 -18.91
N ASN A 263 1.23 -5.55 -17.65
CA ASN A 263 2.05 -5.77 -16.47
C ASN A 263 3.29 -4.86 -16.33
N ASP A 264 3.46 -3.86 -17.18
CA ASP A 264 4.49 -2.85 -16.95
C ASP A 264 4.16 -1.98 -15.73
N VAL A 265 5.19 -1.54 -15.02
CA VAL A 265 5.03 -0.67 -13.85
C VAL A 265 4.81 0.77 -14.31
N LEU A 266 3.72 1.38 -13.89
CA LEU A 266 3.34 2.75 -14.22
C LEU A 266 3.76 3.74 -13.14
N ALA A 267 3.67 3.36 -11.88
CA ALA A 267 4.00 4.21 -10.75
C ALA A 267 4.64 3.42 -9.62
N ASP A 268 5.62 4.04 -8.95
CA ASP A 268 6.25 3.50 -7.75
C ASP A 268 5.42 3.83 -6.51
N GLY A 269 5.42 2.90 -5.54
CA GLY A 269 4.86 3.08 -4.21
C GLY A 269 5.91 3.38 -3.14
N PRO A 270 5.55 3.25 -1.86
CA PRO A 270 6.50 3.37 -0.76
C PRO A 270 7.56 2.26 -0.82
N SER A 271 8.79 2.58 -0.47
CA SER A 271 9.93 1.65 -0.50
C SER A 271 10.13 0.92 -1.83
N THR A 272 9.81 1.56 -2.94
CA THR A 272 10.05 1.05 -4.29
C THR A 272 10.74 2.10 -5.14
N ASP A 273 11.58 1.65 -6.07
CA ASP A 273 12.28 2.49 -7.03
C ASP A 273 12.34 1.77 -8.38
N LEU A 274 11.87 2.42 -9.45
CA LEU A 274 11.78 1.87 -10.81
C LEU A 274 11.10 0.48 -10.87
N GLY A 275 10.09 0.26 -10.03
CA GLY A 275 9.36 -1.00 -9.94
C GLY A 275 10.07 -2.11 -9.18
N GLU A 276 11.19 -1.82 -8.54
CA GLU A 276 11.93 -2.76 -7.69
C GLU A 276 11.82 -2.37 -6.21
N LEU A 277 11.89 -3.36 -5.33
CA LEU A 277 11.86 -3.14 -3.89
C LEU A 277 13.15 -2.43 -3.45
N ALA A 278 13.00 -1.29 -2.81
CA ALA A 278 14.09 -0.45 -2.29
C ALA A 278 13.83 -0.11 -0.82
N LEU A 279 14.26 -0.98 0.08
CA LEU A 279 14.01 -0.84 1.53
C LEU A 279 14.90 0.17 2.22
N GLY A 280 15.95 0.65 1.57
CA GLY A 280 16.93 1.56 2.16
C GLY A 280 17.71 2.34 1.13
N ARG A 281 18.94 2.68 1.47
CA ARG A 281 19.87 3.46 0.66
C ARG A 281 21.23 2.78 0.56
N ASN A 282 21.93 3.00 -0.54
CA ASN A 282 23.31 2.57 -0.72
C ASN A 282 24.24 3.63 -0.12
N VAL A 283 24.98 3.27 0.90
CA VAL A 283 25.86 4.18 1.65
C VAL A 283 27.27 3.63 1.70
N LEU A 284 28.25 4.49 1.51
CA LEU A 284 29.65 4.12 1.66
C LEU A 284 29.98 3.89 3.14
N ILE A 285 30.49 2.71 3.49
CA ILE A 285 30.77 2.29 4.85
C ILE A 285 32.27 2.00 4.97
N ALA A 286 32.88 2.47 6.06
CA ALA A 286 34.23 2.08 6.47
C ALA A 286 34.16 1.14 7.68
N PHE A 287 34.75 -0.04 7.57
CA PHE A 287 34.85 -1.00 8.65
C PHE A 287 36.18 -0.83 9.38
N MET A 288 36.19 -0.02 10.42
CA MET A 288 37.38 0.26 11.22
C MET A 288 37.00 0.73 12.62
N PRO A 289 37.83 0.48 13.65
CA PRO A 289 37.68 1.12 14.94
C PRO A 289 38.02 2.62 14.82
N TRP A 290 37.23 3.49 15.46
CA TRP A 290 37.45 4.92 15.41
C TRP A 290 37.31 5.55 16.79
N HIS A 291 38.44 5.81 17.45
CA HIS A 291 38.54 6.44 18.77
C HIS A 291 37.59 5.89 19.86
N GLY A 292 37.13 4.65 19.73
CA GLY A 292 36.19 4.01 20.66
C GLY A 292 34.73 4.47 20.53
N TYR A 293 34.41 5.43 19.65
CA TYR A 293 33.03 5.92 19.46
C TYR A 293 32.12 4.93 18.74
N ASN A 294 32.67 3.92 18.10
CA ASN A 294 31.92 2.84 17.46
C ASN A 294 32.07 1.50 18.24
N PHE A 295 32.26 1.59 19.56
CA PHE A 295 32.38 0.42 20.43
C PHE A 295 31.13 -0.46 20.39
N GLU A 296 31.31 -1.77 20.28
CA GLU A 296 30.25 -2.78 20.11
C GLU A 296 29.41 -2.51 18.86
N ASP A 297 28.10 -2.34 19.03
CA ASP A 297 27.13 -2.11 17.94
C ASP A 297 26.89 -0.61 17.64
N SER A 298 27.71 0.29 18.18
CA SER A 298 27.59 1.72 17.89
C SER A 298 28.03 2.06 16.47
N ILE A 299 27.28 2.92 15.80
CA ILE A 299 27.54 3.37 14.45
C ILE A 299 27.78 4.87 14.45
N LEU A 300 28.89 5.32 13.87
CA LEU A 300 29.14 6.70 13.56
C LEU A 300 28.61 7.03 12.16
N ILE A 301 27.98 8.16 12.02
CA ILE A 301 27.49 8.65 10.73
C ILE A 301 28.12 9.98 10.36
N SER A 302 28.25 10.24 9.08
CA SER A 302 28.61 11.55 8.58
C SER A 302 27.40 12.50 8.69
N GLU A 303 27.63 13.75 9.10
CA GLU A 303 26.61 14.81 9.10
C GLU A 303 25.93 14.99 7.74
N ARG A 304 26.63 14.68 6.67
CA ARG A 304 26.12 14.70 5.30
C ARG A 304 24.85 13.85 5.14
N LEU A 305 24.76 12.69 5.78
CA LEU A 305 23.58 11.80 5.70
C LEU A 305 22.32 12.49 6.24
N VAL A 306 22.48 13.28 7.30
CA VAL A 306 21.37 14.04 7.88
C VAL A 306 21.03 15.25 7.02
N LYS A 307 22.06 15.97 6.53
CA LYS A 307 21.90 17.17 5.70
C LYS A 307 21.25 16.87 4.35
N ASP A 308 21.61 15.77 3.72
CA ASP A 308 21.08 15.35 2.41
C ASP A 308 19.77 14.52 2.54
N ASP A 309 19.18 14.45 3.74
CA ASP A 309 17.93 13.70 4.03
C ASP A 309 17.96 12.23 3.55
N VAL A 310 19.10 11.54 3.68
CA VAL A 310 19.30 10.19 3.13
C VAL A 310 18.36 9.16 3.78
N TYR A 311 18.20 9.19 5.10
CA TYR A 311 17.31 8.30 5.86
C TYR A 311 16.12 9.02 6.47
N THR A 312 15.77 10.17 5.97
CA THR A 312 14.63 10.94 6.45
C THR A 312 13.33 10.27 6.03
N SER A 313 12.39 10.17 6.96
CA SER A 313 11.06 9.63 6.74
C SER A 313 9.98 10.63 7.13
N ILE A 314 8.82 10.51 6.48
CA ILE A 314 7.64 11.29 6.82
C ILE A 314 6.65 10.37 7.50
N HIS A 315 6.20 10.79 8.68
CA HIS A 315 5.17 10.10 9.44
C HIS A 315 3.93 10.97 9.54
N ILE A 316 2.76 10.36 9.43
CA ILE A 316 1.48 11.04 9.60
C ILE A 316 0.86 10.53 10.89
N GLU A 317 0.83 11.39 11.91
CA GLU A 317 0.23 11.08 13.21
C GLU A 317 -1.23 11.50 13.21
N GLU A 318 -2.11 10.61 13.66
CA GLU A 318 -3.52 10.88 13.88
C GLU A 318 -3.76 11.19 15.35
N LEU A 319 -4.24 12.39 15.63
CA LEU A 319 -4.63 12.81 16.96
C LEU A 319 -6.13 13.06 16.99
N SER A 320 -6.85 12.38 17.88
CA SER A 320 -8.30 12.44 17.96
C SER A 320 -8.77 13.10 19.25
N CYS A 321 -9.78 13.95 19.13
CA CYS A 321 -10.47 14.59 20.25
C CYS A 321 -11.95 14.23 20.22
N TYR A 322 -12.49 13.83 21.35
CA TYR A 322 -13.89 13.44 21.50
C TYR A 322 -14.60 14.44 22.42
N ALA A 323 -15.71 14.98 21.96
CA ALA A 323 -16.65 15.73 22.79
C ALA A 323 -17.77 14.77 23.24
N ARG A 324 -17.86 14.51 24.54
CA ARG A 324 -18.79 13.57 25.13
C ARG A 324 -19.90 14.27 25.88
N ASP A 325 -21.04 13.61 25.98
CA ASP A 325 -22.10 14.05 26.87
C ASP A 325 -21.80 13.52 28.28
N THR A 326 -21.65 14.42 29.24
CA THR A 326 -21.37 14.10 30.65
C THR A 326 -22.56 14.41 31.53
N LYS A 327 -22.61 13.82 32.74
CA LYS A 327 -23.68 14.05 33.73
C LYS A 327 -23.80 15.52 34.17
N LEU A 328 -22.72 16.33 33.99
CA LEU A 328 -22.68 17.74 34.37
C LEU A 328 -22.98 18.68 33.19
N GLY A 329 -23.19 18.13 32.02
CA GLY A 329 -23.40 18.85 30.75
C GLY A 329 -22.54 18.28 29.63
N SER A 330 -22.82 18.70 28.41
CA SER A 330 -22.04 18.29 27.24
C SER A 330 -20.70 19.01 27.19
N GLU A 331 -19.66 18.29 26.77
CA GLU A 331 -18.38 18.90 26.39
C GLU A 331 -18.56 19.66 25.08
N ASP A 332 -17.89 20.78 24.95
CA ASP A 332 -17.95 21.63 23.76
C ASP A 332 -16.57 21.87 23.13
N VAL A 333 -16.52 21.87 21.81
CA VAL A 333 -15.34 22.23 21.03
C VAL A 333 -15.45 23.69 20.66
N THR A 334 -14.61 24.50 21.26
CA THR A 334 -14.67 25.97 21.12
C THR A 334 -13.29 26.60 21.19
N ARG A 335 -13.15 27.78 20.61
CA ARG A 335 -11.97 28.64 20.74
C ARG A 335 -11.92 29.36 22.11
N ASP A 336 -13.06 29.52 22.76
CA ASP A 336 -13.18 30.20 24.06
C ASP A 336 -12.73 29.27 25.18
N ILE A 337 -11.41 29.25 25.43
CA ILE A 337 -10.76 28.41 26.42
C ILE A 337 -10.32 29.30 27.59
N PRO A 338 -10.68 28.96 28.84
CA PRO A 338 -10.28 29.72 30.01
C PRO A 338 -8.77 29.65 30.25
N ASN A 339 -8.19 30.76 30.68
CA ASN A 339 -6.77 30.90 31.10
C ASN A 339 -5.74 30.60 29.98
N VAL A 340 -6.10 30.86 28.75
CA VAL A 340 -5.20 30.69 27.57
C VAL A 340 -5.03 32.06 26.90
N GLY A 341 -3.76 32.44 26.63
CA GLY A 341 -3.44 33.70 25.95
C GLY A 341 -3.81 33.65 24.45
N GLU A 342 -4.08 34.82 23.87
CA GLU A 342 -4.45 34.90 22.44
C GLU A 342 -3.37 34.40 21.49
N SER A 343 -2.10 34.46 21.86
CA SER A 343 -1.00 33.93 21.08
C SER A 343 -1.10 32.40 20.87
N ALA A 344 -1.56 31.66 21.88
CA ALA A 344 -1.79 30.25 21.82
C ALA A 344 -3.06 29.88 21.00
N LEU A 345 -4.02 30.82 20.91
CA LEU A 345 -5.25 30.66 20.16
C LEU A 345 -5.14 31.11 18.69
N SER A 346 -4.03 31.72 18.29
CA SER A 346 -3.85 32.30 16.95
C SER A 346 -3.89 31.26 15.82
N ARG A 347 -3.57 30.00 16.14
CA ARG A 347 -3.58 28.88 15.18
C ARG A 347 -4.94 28.17 15.08
N LEU A 348 -5.91 28.57 15.93
CA LEU A 348 -7.26 28.01 15.93
C LEU A 348 -8.22 28.86 15.10
N ASP A 349 -9.16 28.21 14.44
CA ASP A 349 -10.27 28.88 13.76
C ASP A 349 -11.39 29.27 14.75
N GLU A 350 -12.47 29.82 14.24
CA GLU A 350 -13.64 30.22 15.05
C GLU A 350 -14.30 29.03 15.76
N SER A 351 -14.20 27.82 15.19
CA SER A 351 -14.70 26.58 15.78
C SER A 351 -13.76 25.97 16.82
N GLY A 352 -12.59 26.58 17.07
CA GLY A 352 -11.60 26.08 18.02
C GLY A 352 -10.72 24.95 17.48
N ILE A 353 -10.64 24.77 16.17
CA ILE A 353 -9.87 23.72 15.51
C ILE A 353 -8.69 24.37 14.77
N VAL A 354 -7.53 23.73 14.79
CA VAL A 354 -6.33 24.22 14.12
C VAL A 354 -6.51 24.32 12.60
N TYR A 355 -5.89 25.33 11.98
CA TYR A 355 -5.90 25.48 10.52
C TYR A 355 -5.05 24.42 9.84
N ILE A 356 -5.47 23.99 8.66
CA ILE A 356 -4.66 23.17 7.77
C ILE A 356 -3.45 23.98 7.29
N GLY A 357 -2.24 23.39 7.34
CA GLY A 357 -0.99 24.06 7.01
C GLY A 357 -0.33 24.76 8.19
N ALA A 358 -0.91 24.76 9.37
CA ALA A 358 -0.30 25.31 10.57
C ALA A 358 0.90 24.47 11.02
N GLU A 359 2.02 25.13 11.32
CA GLU A 359 3.14 24.50 12.00
C GLU A 359 2.87 24.45 13.49
N VAL A 360 2.92 23.26 14.08
CA VAL A 360 2.62 23.00 15.47
C VAL A 360 3.84 22.48 16.22
N GLU A 361 4.03 23.01 17.42
CA GLU A 361 5.11 22.65 18.34
C GLU A 361 4.55 21.87 19.54
N PRO A 362 5.40 21.18 20.32
CA PRO A 362 4.93 20.48 21.52
C PRO A 362 4.22 21.44 22.49
N GLY A 363 3.02 21.04 22.92
CA GLY A 363 2.19 21.83 23.83
C GLY A 363 1.21 22.81 23.16
N ASP A 364 1.29 23.00 21.84
CA ASP A 364 0.31 23.81 21.10
C ASP A 364 -1.07 23.15 21.11
N ILE A 365 -2.12 23.97 21.17
CA ILE A 365 -3.51 23.49 21.14
C ILE A 365 -3.89 23.15 19.70
N LEU A 366 -4.34 21.91 19.49
CA LEU A 366 -4.83 21.45 18.20
C LEU A 366 -6.35 21.57 18.11
N VAL A 367 -7.05 21.19 19.16
CA VAL A 367 -8.51 21.31 19.27
C VAL A 367 -8.85 21.86 20.63
N GLY A 368 -9.47 23.01 20.66
CA GLY A 368 -9.97 23.62 21.90
C GLY A 368 -11.22 22.90 22.38
N LYS A 369 -11.17 22.33 23.58
CA LYS A 369 -12.31 21.64 24.21
C LYS A 369 -12.43 22.07 25.66
N VAL A 370 -13.65 22.31 26.09
CA VAL A 370 -13.99 22.64 27.46
C VAL A 370 -14.98 21.63 28.02
N THR A 371 -14.76 21.27 29.28
CA THR A 371 -15.61 20.34 30.02
C THR A 371 -16.29 21.06 31.18
N PRO A 372 -17.61 20.93 31.39
CA PRO A 372 -18.29 21.52 32.53
C PRO A 372 -17.73 21.02 33.87
N LYS A 373 -17.53 21.93 34.82
CA LYS A 373 -17.09 21.63 36.21
C LYS A 373 -18.30 21.45 37.12
N GLY A 374 -18.26 20.43 37.97
CA GLY A 374 -19.16 20.33 39.13
C GLY A 374 -18.66 21.20 40.27
N GLU A 375 -19.56 21.63 41.13
CA GLU A 375 -19.26 22.47 42.33
C GLU A 375 -18.18 21.88 43.26
N THR A 376 -18.02 20.56 43.26
CA THR A 376 -17.03 19.83 44.07
C THR A 376 -15.61 19.89 43.49
N GLN A 377 -15.45 20.28 42.23
CA GLN A 377 -14.15 20.34 41.52
C GLN A 377 -13.51 21.73 41.49
N LEU A 378 -14.20 22.73 42.04
CA LEU A 378 -13.64 24.08 42.15
C LEU A 378 -12.54 24.11 43.21
N THR A 379 -11.40 24.69 42.85
CA THR A 379 -10.34 24.98 43.83
C THR A 379 -10.83 25.98 44.90
N PRO A 380 -10.26 25.99 46.12
CA PRO A 380 -10.63 26.96 47.14
C PRO A 380 -10.52 28.41 46.66
N GLU A 381 -9.54 28.72 45.84
CA GLU A 381 -9.31 30.03 45.22
C GLU A 381 -10.40 30.39 44.21
N GLU A 382 -10.83 29.47 43.38
CA GLU A 382 -11.94 29.63 42.42
C GLU A 382 -13.28 29.82 43.16
N LYS A 383 -13.50 29.09 44.27
CA LYS A 383 -14.68 29.30 45.13
C LYS A 383 -14.71 30.69 45.74
N LEU A 384 -13.54 31.18 46.16
CA LEU A 384 -13.41 32.52 46.73
C LEU A 384 -13.63 33.62 45.66
N LEU A 385 -13.07 33.42 44.47
CA LEU A 385 -13.26 34.34 43.33
C LEU A 385 -14.73 34.37 42.88
N ARG A 386 -15.41 33.24 42.88
CA ARG A 386 -16.85 33.15 42.57
C ARG A 386 -17.70 33.87 43.62
N ALA A 387 -17.31 33.77 44.88
CA ALA A 387 -18.00 34.46 45.98
C ALA A 387 -17.79 36.02 45.96
N ILE A 388 -16.63 36.47 45.50
CA ILE A 388 -16.28 37.92 45.47
C ILE A 388 -16.75 38.60 44.18
N PHE A 389 -16.58 37.98 43.04
CA PHE A 389 -16.79 38.56 41.71
C PHE A 389 -18.04 38.05 40.98
N GLY A 390 -18.88 37.26 41.64
CA GLY A 390 -20.06 36.65 41.04
C GLY A 390 -19.71 35.57 39.99
N GLU A 391 -20.58 35.35 38.99
CA GLU A 391 -20.47 34.30 37.99
C GLU A 391 -19.27 34.35 37.02
N LYS A 392 -18.27 35.18 37.28
CA LYS A 392 -17.09 35.33 36.41
C LYS A 392 -15.99 34.27 36.58
N ALA A 393 -16.12 33.34 37.54
CA ALA A 393 -15.27 32.17 37.57
C ALA A 393 -15.77 31.18 36.51
N SER A 394 -14.89 30.74 35.59
CA SER A 394 -15.27 29.83 34.50
C SER A 394 -15.86 28.52 35.04
N ASP A 395 -17.10 28.23 34.69
CA ASP A 395 -17.77 26.95 35.03
C ASP A 395 -17.24 25.76 34.24
N VAL A 396 -16.21 25.97 33.43
CA VAL A 396 -15.64 24.96 32.51
C VAL A 396 -14.14 24.78 32.77
N LYS A 397 -13.67 23.55 32.53
CA LYS A 397 -12.26 23.16 32.61
C LYS A 397 -11.70 23.00 31.19
N ASP A 398 -10.48 23.48 30.98
CA ASP A 398 -9.74 23.20 29.73
C ASP A 398 -9.33 21.72 29.64
N THR A 399 -9.87 21.02 28.65
CA THR A 399 -9.53 19.63 28.29
C THR A 399 -9.11 19.53 26.83
N SER A 400 -8.55 20.61 26.29
CA SER A 400 -8.14 20.71 24.90
C SER A 400 -7.10 19.67 24.50
N LEU A 401 -7.20 19.20 23.26
CA LEU A 401 -6.17 18.35 22.67
C LEU A 401 -4.95 19.21 22.35
N LYS A 402 -3.81 18.84 22.93
CA LYS A 402 -2.51 19.51 22.71
C LYS A 402 -1.56 18.58 21.97
N MET A 403 -0.61 19.19 21.26
CA MET A 403 0.45 18.44 20.60
C MET A 403 1.29 17.70 21.65
N PRO A 404 1.51 16.39 21.52
CA PRO A 404 2.33 15.63 22.46
C PRO A 404 3.76 16.14 22.55
N THR A 405 4.39 15.90 23.69
CA THR A 405 5.80 16.27 23.92
C THR A 405 6.72 15.50 22.96
N GLY A 406 7.72 16.20 22.41
CA GLY A 406 8.68 15.61 21.48
C GLY A 406 8.21 15.49 20.03
N MET A 407 7.00 15.93 19.71
CA MET A 407 6.47 15.96 18.35
C MET A 407 6.30 17.39 17.86
N SER A 408 6.79 17.68 16.67
CA SER A 408 6.53 18.92 15.93
C SER A 408 6.26 18.60 14.48
N GLY A 409 5.38 19.34 13.84
CA GLY A 409 5.03 19.05 12.46
C GLY A 409 4.06 20.07 11.88
N THR A 410 3.53 19.73 10.71
CA THR A 410 2.56 20.55 9.98
C THR A 410 1.23 19.82 9.90
N VAL A 411 0.15 20.51 10.19
CA VAL A 411 -1.21 19.96 10.05
C VAL A 411 -1.53 19.84 8.56
N ILE A 412 -1.79 18.63 8.12
CA ILE A 412 -2.09 18.32 6.70
C ILE A 412 -3.57 18.15 6.42
N ASP A 413 -4.32 17.65 7.40
CA ASP A 413 -5.76 17.41 7.25
C ASP A 413 -6.46 17.48 8.62
N VAL A 414 -7.73 17.85 8.59
CA VAL A 414 -8.60 17.88 9.77
C VAL A 414 -9.97 17.36 9.37
N GLN A 415 -10.42 16.30 10.03
CA GLN A 415 -11.73 15.69 9.82
C GLN A 415 -12.61 15.93 11.05
N VAL A 416 -13.83 16.40 10.83
CA VAL A 416 -14.82 16.65 11.86
C VAL A 416 -16.01 15.74 11.64
N PHE A 417 -16.31 14.93 12.65
CA PHE A 417 -17.46 14.01 12.64
C PHE A 417 -18.47 14.47 13.67
N THR A 418 -19.71 14.61 13.27
CA THR A 418 -20.81 15.06 14.14
C THR A 418 -21.90 14.01 14.18
N ARG A 419 -22.39 13.70 15.38
CA ARG A 419 -23.48 12.74 15.54
C ARG A 419 -24.73 13.20 14.81
N ASP A 420 -25.51 12.26 14.28
CA ASP A 420 -26.81 12.53 13.71
C ASP A 420 -27.76 13.21 14.75
N GLY A 421 -28.40 14.29 14.33
CA GLY A 421 -29.27 15.11 15.19
C GLY A 421 -28.56 16.19 16.02
N VAL A 422 -27.24 16.36 15.88
CA VAL A 422 -26.48 17.46 16.47
C VAL A 422 -26.15 18.50 15.40
N ASP A 423 -26.26 19.80 15.74
CA ASP A 423 -25.95 20.87 14.80
C ASP A 423 -24.50 20.83 14.37
N LYS A 424 -24.27 20.92 13.05
CA LYS A 424 -22.93 20.93 12.45
C LYS A 424 -22.32 22.33 12.53
N ASP A 425 -21.06 22.40 12.93
CA ASP A 425 -20.29 23.63 12.95
C ASP A 425 -19.96 24.16 11.56
N THR A 426 -19.63 25.46 11.48
CA THR A 426 -19.18 26.10 10.24
C THR A 426 -18.00 25.38 9.60
N ARG A 427 -17.07 24.84 10.41
CA ARG A 427 -15.93 24.06 9.93
C ARG A 427 -16.36 22.72 9.33
N ALA A 428 -17.27 21.99 9.97
CA ALA A 428 -17.80 20.75 9.47
C ALA A 428 -18.50 20.94 8.12
N LEU A 429 -19.35 21.97 8.00
CA LEU A 429 -20.03 22.31 6.76
C LEU A 429 -19.06 22.74 5.64
N ALA A 430 -18.03 23.51 5.97
CA ALA A 430 -16.99 23.88 5.02
C ALA A 430 -16.18 22.66 4.51
N ASN A 431 -15.84 21.73 5.39
CA ASN A 431 -15.15 20.49 5.01
C ASN A 431 -16.03 19.62 4.10
N GLU A 432 -17.31 19.43 4.43
CA GLU A 432 -18.27 18.68 3.61
C GLU A 432 -18.44 19.31 2.22
N ALA A 433 -18.60 20.62 2.15
CA ALA A 433 -18.71 21.34 0.89
C ALA A 433 -17.44 21.22 0.03
N GLY A 434 -16.26 21.30 0.68
CA GLY A 434 -14.97 21.13 0.02
C GLY A 434 -14.78 19.72 -0.53
N GLU A 435 -15.13 18.70 0.25
CA GLU A 435 -15.05 17.29 -0.15
C GLU A 435 -16.01 16.98 -1.32
N LEU A 436 -17.26 17.43 -1.24
CA LEU A 436 -18.24 17.27 -2.33
C LEU A 436 -17.77 17.97 -3.61
N ALA A 437 -17.21 19.16 -3.51
CA ALA A 437 -16.67 19.89 -4.67
C ALA A 437 -15.49 19.14 -5.30
N GLY A 438 -14.60 18.58 -4.47
CA GLY A 438 -13.47 17.73 -4.89
C GLY A 438 -13.95 16.48 -5.64
N ILE A 439 -14.86 15.71 -5.05
CA ILE A 439 -15.44 14.50 -5.65
C ILE A 439 -16.13 14.83 -6.98
N LYS A 440 -16.92 15.89 -7.01
CA LYS A 440 -17.62 16.33 -8.23
C LYS A 440 -16.65 16.71 -9.34
N LYS A 441 -15.55 17.37 -9.00
CA LYS A 441 -14.49 17.72 -9.96
C LYS A 441 -13.83 16.48 -10.52
N ASP A 442 -13.42 15.55 -9.66
CA ASP A 442 -12.72 14.33 -10.06
C ASP A 442 -13.59 13.44 -10.96
N LEU A 443 -14.87 13.26 -10.60
CA LEU A 443 -15.81 12.50 -11.41
C LEU A 443 -16.05 13.14 -12.76
N ARG A 444 -16.18 14.47 -12.81
CA ARG A 444 -16.34 15.21 -14.07
C ARG A 444 -15.12 15.07 -14.98
N ASP A 445 -13.92 15.14 -14.40
CA ASP A 445 -12.67 14.99 -15.15
C ASP A 445 -12.54 13.56 -15.70
N GLN A 446 -12.88 12.53 -14.90
CA GLN A 446 -12.90 11.14 -15.36
C GLN A 446 -13.93 10.93 -16.47
N GLN A 447 -15.15 11.43 -16.30
CA GLN A 447 -16.20 11.36 -17.32
C GLN A 447 -15.75 11.99 -18.63
N LYS A 448 -15.16 13.19 -18.57
CA LYS A 448 -14.64 13.88 -19.74
C LYS A 448 -13.57 13.09 -20.48
N ILE A 449 -12.64 12.45 -19.74
CA ILE A 449 -11.59 11.60 -20.33
C ILE A 449 -12.21 10.43 -21.10
N VAL A 450 -13.19 9.75 -20.49
CA VAL A 450 -13.88 8.62 -21.11
C VAL A 450 -14.72 9.07 -22.33
N GLU A 451 -15.41 10.19 -22.21
CA GLU A 451 -16.19 10.77 -23.31
C GLU A 451 -15.31 11.15 -24.50
N ASP A 452 -14.21 11.86 -24.27
CA ASP A 452 -13.30 12.31 -25.34
C ASP A 452 -12.71 11.12 -26.11
N ASP A 453 -12.26 10.06 -25.42
CA ASP A 453 -11.79 8.84 -26.09
C ASP A 453 -12.92 8.12 -26.84
N THR A 454 -14.09 8.05 -26.24
CA THR A 454 -15.27 7.42 -26.87
C THR A 454 -15.62 8.13 -28.18
N TYR A 455 -15.64 9.45 -28.18
CA TYR A 455 -15.91 10.24 -29.39
C TYR A 455 -14.80 10.16 -30.43
N ASP A 456 -13.53 10.07 -30.00
CA ASP A 456 -12.41 9.79 -30.90
C ASP A 456 -12.55 8.42 -31.58
N ARG A 457 -12.99 7.43 -30.84
CA ARG A 457 -13.25 6.07 -31.34
C ARG A 457 -14.41 6.07 -32.34
N ILE A 458 -15.52 6.76 -32.02
CA ILE A 458 -16.65 6.94 -32.92
C ILE A 458 -16.22 7.67 -34.19
N THR A 459 -15.38 8.70 -34.09
CA THR A 459 -14.84 9.43 -35.26
C THR A 459 -14.05 8.47 -36.17
N ARG A 460 -13.25 7.60 -35.62
CA ARG A 460 -12.52 6.57 -36.40
C ARG A 460 -13.45 5.56 -37.03
N LEU A 461 -14.51 5.15 -36.33
CA LEU A 461 -15.51 4.21 -36.80
C LEU A 461 -16.34 4.78 -37.94
N LEU A 462 -16.79 6.04 -37.86
CA LEU A 462 -17.67 6.70 -38.79
C LEU A 462 -16.95 7.26 -40.01
N SER A 463 -15.74 7.79 -39.84
CA SER A 463 -14.98 8.50 -40.90
C SER A 463 -14.73 7.62 -42.12
N GLY A 464 -15.17 8.11 -43.28
CA GLY A 464 -14.98 7.44 -44.57
C GLY A 464 -15.99 6.34 -44.90
N LYS A 465 -16.86 5.97 -43.93
CA LYS A 465 -17.94 4.99 -44.19
C LYS A 465 -19.15 5.64 -44.85
N VAL A 466 -19.92 4.84 -45.59
CA VAL A 466 -21.11 5.27 -46.30
C VAL A 466 -22.31 5.24 -45.36
N ALA A 467 -22.97 6.36 -45.21
CA ALA A 467 -24.18 6.49 -44.41
C ALA A 467 -25.42 6.01 -45.15
N GLU A 468 -26.35 5.44 -44.42
CA GLU A 468 -27.72 5.14 -44.88
C GLU A 468 -28.68 6.27 -44.51
N GLY A 469 -28.29 7.12 -43.59
CA GLY A 469 -28.99 8.33 -43.15
C GLY A 469 -28.40 8.87 -41.85
N GLY A 470 -28.71 10.12 -41.54
CA GLY A 470 -28.27 10.77 -40.31
C GLY A 470 -28.83 12.17 -40.12
N PRO A 471 -28.56 12.84 -39.01
CA PRO A 471 -29.02 14.19 -38.72
C PRO A 471 -28.40 15.23 -39.66
N GLY A 472 -29.12 16.32 -39.92
CA GLY A 472 -28.70 17.40 -40.83
C GLY A 472 -28.81 17.05 -42.30
N ASP A 473 -27.84 17.47 -43.10
CA ASP A 473 -27.84 17.31 -44.55
C ASP A 473 -27.28 15.97 -45.06
N LEU A 474 -27.02 14.99 -44.18
CA LEU A 474 -26.46 13.68 -44.54
C LEU A 474 -27.50 12.78 -45.22
N LYS A 475 -27.34 12.54 -46.53
CA LYS A 475 -28.23 11.70 -47.34
C LYS A 475 -27.69 10.24 -47.42
N ALA A 476 -28.63 9.33 -47.73
CA ALA A 476 -28.27 7.95 -47.99
C ALA A 476 -27.27 7.84 -49.17
N GLY A 477 -26.14 7.23 -48.95
CA GLY A 477 -25.06 7.11 -49.93
C GLY A 477 -23.89 8.08 -49.75
N ASP A 478 -24.02 9.09 -48.90
CA ASP A 478 -22.94 10.03 -48.60
C ASP A 478 -21.91 9.41 -47.69
N LYS A 479 -20.62 9.82 -47.85
CA LYS A 479 -19.54 9.42 -46.94
C LYS A 479 -19.47 10.38 -45.77
N VAL A 480 -19.43 9.83 -44.55
CA VAL A 480 -19.24 10.62 -43.34
C VAL A 480 -17.83 11.22 -43.34
N SER A 481 -17.75 12.55 -43.37
CA SER A 481 -16.48 13.30 -43.34
C SER A 481 -16.17 13.82 -41.94
N ARG A 482 -14.89 14.03 -41.63
CA ARG A 482 -14.47 14.63 -40.36
C ARG A 482 -15.02 16.06 -40.16
N PRO A 483 -15.04 16.96 -41.15
CA PRO A 483 -15.63 18.29 -40.99
C PRO A 483 -17.11 18.23 -40.61
N TYR A 484 -17.90 17.34 -41.23
CA TYR A 484 -19.30 17.13 -40.89
C TYR A 484 -19.49 16.74 -39.42
N LEU A 485 -18.66 15.81 -38.89
CA LEU A 485 -18.73 15.42 -37.48
C LEU A 485 -18.35 16.55 -36.53
N GLN A 486 -17.45 17.45 -36.93
CA GLN A 486 -17.04 18.60 -36.11
C GLN A 486 -18.14 19.68 -36.01
N GLU A 487 -18.95 19.83 -37.05
CA GLU A 487 -20.09 20.79 -37.07
C GLU A 487 -21.33 20.25 -36.33
N LEU A 488 -21.44 18.92 -36.19
CA LEU A 488 -22.57 18.28 -35.55
C LEU A 488 -22.37 18.17 -34.03
N PRO A 489 -23.41 18.50 -33.21
CA PRO A 489 -23.35 18.22 -31.78
C PRO A 489 -23.04 16.74 -31.48
N ARG A 490 -22.17 16.47 -30.53
CA ARG A 490 -21.69 15.09 -30.20
C ARG A 490 -22.82 14.12 -29.90
N ASP A 491 -23.88 14.57 -29.24
CA ASP A 491 -25.07 13.76 -28.90
C ASP A 491 -25.76 13.16 -30.14
N LYS A 492 -25.71 13.87 -31.26
CA LYS A 492 -26.35 13.44 -32.51
C LYS A 492 -25.52 12.46 -33.33
N TRP A 493 -24.26 12.18 -32.94
CA TRP A 493 -23.43 11.23 -33.68
C TRP A 493 -23.96 9.79 -33.58
N PHE A 494 -24.68 9.47 -32.54
CA PHE A 494 -25.33 8.17 -32.35
C PHE A 494 -26.59 7.96 -33.20
N GLU A 495 -27.10 9.03 -33.83
CA GLU A 495 -28.25 8.97 -34.75
C GLU A 495 -27.83 8.63 -36.20
N ILE A 496 -26.51 8.64 -36.49
CA ILE A 496 -25.97 8.30 -37.80
C ILE A 496 -26.05 6.78 -37.98
N ARG A 497 -26.73 6.36 -39.06
CA ARG A 497 -26.81 4.96 -39.46
C ARG A 497 -25.89 4.71 -40.65
N LEU A 498 -25.08 3.68 -40.51
CA LEU A 498 -24.17 3.23 -41.56
C LEU A 498 -24.80 2.04 -42.32
N ARG A 499 -24.37 1.87 -43.56
CA ARG A 499 -24.73 0.70 -44.39
C ARG A 499 -24.15 -0.62 -43.84
N ASP A 500 -23.13 -0.53 -43.02
CA ASP A 500 -22.45 -1.64 -42.36
C ASP A 500 -23.16 -1.95 -41.03
N GLU A 501 -23.91 -3.05 -41.00
CA GLU A 501 -24.72 -3.46 -39.87
C GLU A 501 -23.84 -3.79 -38.63
N SER A 502 -22.62 -4.31 -38.87
CA SER A 502 -21.66 -4.59 -37.81
C SER A 502 -21.16 -3.32 -37.11
N ALA A 503 -20.98 -2.23 -37.89
CA ALA A 503 -20.58 -0.94 -37.32
C ALA A 503 -21.71 -0.27 -36.53
N ASN A 504 -22.97 -0.48 -36.94
CA ASN A 504 -24.14 0.04 -36.19
C ASN A 504 -24.29 -0.68 -34.84
N THR A 505 -24.06 -2.00 -34.79
CA THR A 505 -24.07 -2.77 -33.52
C THR A 505 -22.99 -2.30 -32.56
N VAL A 506 -21.80 -2.01 -33.07
CA VAL A 506 -20.70 -1.45 -32.26
C VAL A 506 -21.06 -0.05 -31.76
N LEU A 507 -21.66 0.80 -32.59
CA LEU A 507 -22.07 2.14 -32.20
C LEU A 507 -23.15 2.13 -31.11
N GLU A 508 -24.12 1.22 -31.20
CA GLU A 508 -25.13 1.01 -30.15
C GLU A 508 -24.49 0.48 -28.85
N GLY A 509 -23.53 -0.46 -28.94
CA GLY A 509 -22.77 -0.94 -27.81
C GLY A 509 -22.01 0.18 -27.08
N ILE A 510 -21.33 1.03 -27.83
CA ILE A 510 -20.62 2.22 -27.30
C ILE A 510 -21.59 3.19 -26.63
N ARG A 511 -22.74 3.45 -27.26
CA ARG A 511 -23.77 4.34 -26.67
C ARG A 511 -24.28 3.82 -25.34
N ASN A 512 -24.63 2.53 -25.28
CA ASN A 512 -25.12 1.90 -24.05
C ASN A 512 -24.06 1.92 -22.95
N HIS A 513 -22.81 1.68 -23.30
CA HIS A 513 -21.70 1.74 -22.35
C HIS A 513 -21.51 3.15 -21.78
N LEU A 514 -21.53 4.18 -22.64
CA LEU A 514 -21.39 5.58 -22.20
C LEU A 514 -22.55 6.00 -21.28
N GLN A 515 -23.78 5.62 -21.62
CA GLN A 515 -24.93 5.88 -20.77
C GLN A 515 -24.85 5.19 -19.42
N GLU A 516 -24.42 3.95 -19.40
CA GLU A 516 -24.24 3.19 -18.15
C GLU A 516 -23.12 3.79 -17.29
N GLN A 517 -22.02 4.21 -17.87
CA GLN A 517 -20.93 4.91 -17.18
C GLN A 517 -21.41 6.22 -16.55
N THR A 518 -22.14 7.04 -17.31
CA THR A 518 -22.71 8.29 -16.80
C THR A 518 -23.65 8.03 -15.63
N ARG A 519 -24.52 7.02 -15.76
CA ARG A 519 -25.43 6.61 -14.67
C ARG A 519 -24.66 6.19 -13.41
N GLN A 520 -23.61 5.39 -13.58
CA GLN A 520 -22.76 4.95 -12.46
C GLN A 520 -22.06 6.12 -11.76
N PHE A 521 -21.58 7.11 -12.51
CA PHE A 521 -20.99 8.31 -11.91
C PHE A 521 -22.01 9.13 -11.13
N ASP A 522 -23.22 9.32 -11.67
CA ASP A 522 -24.29 10.05 -10.99
C ASP A 522 -24.75 9.31 -9.72
N GLU A 523 -24.95 8.00 -9.79
CA GLU A 523 -25.31 7.17 -8.64
C GLU A 523 -24.24 7.21 -7.53
N PHE A 524 -22.97 7.11 -7.92
CA PHE A 524 -21.85 7.20 -6.97
C PHE A 524 -21.79 8.57 -6.29
N PHE A 525 -21.97 9.66 -7.05
CA PHE A 525 -22.00 11.01 -6.50
C PHE A 525 -23.14 11.20 -5.52
N GLU A 526 -24.36 10.79 -5.89
CA GLU A 526 -25.54 10.89 -5.03
C GLU A 526 -25.41 10.03 -3.75
N GLU A 527 -24.83 8.85 -3.85
CA GLU A 527 -24.55 8.01 -2.67
C GLU A 527 -23.55 8.68 -1.73
N LYS A 528 -22.48 9.25 -2.27
CA LYS A 528 -21.47 9.98 -1.49
C LYS A 528 -22.07 11.23 -0.84
N ARG A 529 -22.87 12.00 -1.59
CA ARG A 529 -23.56 13.17 -1.06
C ARG A 529 -24.45 12.79 0.12
N ARG A 530 -25.28 11.76 -0.05
CA ARG A 530 -26.19 11.29 1.01
C ARG A 530 -25.42 10.82 2.25
N LYS A 531 -24.27 10.15 2.09
CA LYS A 531 -23.44 9.71 3.20
C LYS A 531 -22.80 10.88 3.95
N LEU A 532 -22.39 11.93 3.27
CA LEU A 532 -21.81 13.12 3.89
C LEU A 532 -22.87 14.02 4.55
N GLU A 533 -24.07 14.14 3.98
CA GLU A 533 -25.18 14.92 4.54
C GLU A 533 -25.78 14.24 5.77
N ALA A 534 -25.79 12.90 5.83
CA ALA A 534 -26.20 12.15 7.00
C ALA A 534 -25.20 12.36 8.15
N GLY A 535 -25.67 12.36 9.37
CA GLY A 535 -24.80 12.39 10.54
C GLY A 535 -23.95 11.12 10.65
N ASP A 536 -22.87 11.22 11.39
CA ASP A 536 -21.96 10.09 11.60
C ASP A 536 -22.43 9.18 12.74
N ASP A 537 -22.25 7.86 12.58
CA ASP A 537 -22.53 6.88 13.61
C ASP A 537 -21.34 6.80 14.60
N LEU A 538 -21.41 7.64 15.62
CA LEU A 538 -20.39 7.71 16.66
C LEU A 538 -20.72 6.79 17.85
N SER A 539 -19.69 6.41 18.60
CA SER A 539 -19.86 5.59 19.81
C SER A 539 -20.86 6.22 20.78
N PRO A 540 -21.60 5.42 21.58
CA PRO A 540 -22.57 5.94 22.55
C PRO A 540 -21.97 6.98 23.49
N GLY A 541 -22.65 8.13 23.63
CA GLY A 541 -22.19 9.24 24.48
C GLY A 541 -21.20 10.21 23.82
N VAL A 542 -20.73 9.95 22.61
CA VAL A 542 -19.88 10.88 21.85
C VAL A 542 -20.76 11.73 20.95
N LEU A 543 -20.68 13.05 21.10
CA LEU A 543 -21.45 14.01 20.31
C LEU A 543 -20.69 14.44 19.05
N LYS A 544 -19.37 14.65 19.19
CA LYS A 544 -18.49 15.13 18.13
C LYS A 544 -17.10 14.48 18.26
N MET A 545 -16.50 14.19 17.16
CA MET A 545 -15.12 13.70 17.07
C MET A 545 -14.34 14.54 16.06
N VAL A 546 -13.17 15.00 16.46
CA VAL A 546 -12.25 15.73 15.57
C VAL A 546 -10.98 14.92 15.46
N LYS A 547 -10.58 14.61 14.24
CA LYS A 547 -9.30 13.98 13.91
C LYS A 547 -8.39 14.99 13.25
N VAL A 548 -7.21 15.17 13.81
CA VAL A 548 -6.17 16.05 13.28
C VAL A 548 -5.01 15.19 12.80
N PHE A 549 -4.64 15.36 11.55
CA PHE A 549 -3.50 14.67 10.95
C PHE A 549 -2.32 15.60 10.85
N VAL A 550 -1.22 15.21 11.48
CA VAL A 550 0.01 16.01 11.53
C VAL A 550 1.12 15.24 10.82
N ALA A 551 1.72 15.86 9.82
CA ALA A 551 2.90 15.34 9.14
C ALA A 551 4.16 15.70 9.92
N VAL A 552 4.91 14.68 10.33
CA VAL A 552 6.16 14.80 11.06
C VAL A 552 7.30 14.33 10.19
N LYS A 553 8.28 15.18 9.95
CA LYS A 553 9.53 14.84 9.25
C LYS A 553 10.55 14.34 10.28
N ARG A 554 10.86 13.06 10.24
CA ARG A 554 11.85 12.45 11.14
C ARG A 554 13.16 12.26 10.41
N ARG A 555 14.18 12.98 10.88
CA ARG A 555 15.56 12.84 10.42
C ARG A 555 16.27 11.78 11.25
N LEU A 556 17.37 11.28 10.70
CA LEU A 556 18.27 10.39 11.41
C LEU A 556 18.83 11.06 12.65
N GLN A 557 18.71 10.41 13.81
CA GLN A 557 19.14 10.95 15.10
C GLN A 557 19.78 9.84 15.96
N PRO A 558 20.56 10.20 16.99
CA PRO A 558 21.11 9.22 17.94
C PRO A 558 20.01 8.37 18.58
N GLY A 559 20.24 7.07 18.66
CA GLY A 559 19.28 6.10 19.14
C GLY A 559 18.55 5.34 18.01
N ASP A 560 18.67 5.76 16.77
CA ASP A 560 18.07 5.06 15.63
C ASP A 560 18.84 3.78 15.30
N LYS A 561 18.09 2.73 15.02
CA LYS A 561 18.63 1.42 14.64
C LYS A 561 18.84 1.38 13.12
N ILE A 562 20.05 1.03 12.72
CA ILE A 562 20.43 0.77 11.32
C ILE A 562 20.88 -0.68 11.19
N ALA A 563 20.49 -1.31 10.09
CA ALA A 563 20.85 -2.68 9.80
C ALA A 563 21.11 -2.90 8.30
N GLY A 564 21.95 -3.89 8.00
CA GLY A 564 22.10 -4.43 6.66
C GLY A 564 21.20 -5.64 6.44
N ARG A 565 21.08 -6.08 5.21
CA ARG A 565 20.31 -7.28 4.84
C ARG A 565 20.89 -8.58 5.42
N PRO A 566 22.22 -8.78 5.50
CA PRO A 566 22.81 -10.01 6.04
C PRO A 566 22.68 -10.20 7.56
N GLY A 567 22.09 -9.27 8.29
CA GLY A 567 21.89 -9.39 9.74
C GLY A 567 22.85 -8.58 10.60
N ASN A 568 23.76 -7.78 10.00
CA ASN A 568 24.53 -6.77 10.71
C ASN A 568 23.58 -5.65 11.18
N LYS A 569 23.69 -5.26 12.45
CA LYS A 569 22.86 -4.22 13.06
C LYS A 569 23.67 -3.34 13.97
N GLY A 570 23.19 -2.13 14.18
CA GLY A 570 23.78 -1.20 15.11
C GLY A 570 22.88 -0.03 15.43
N VAL A 571 23.28 0.78 16.38
CA VAL A 571 22.57 1.98 16.85
C VAL A 571 23.48 3.19 16.66
N ILE A 572 22.92 4.28 16.16
CA ILE A 572 23.65 5.55 15.95
C ILE A 572 23.98 6.19 17.29
#